data_ac57cb7b6a7e9e8ec82f5d9f087c6c28
#
_entry.id   ac57cb7b6a7e9e8ec82f5d9f087c6c28
#
_cell.length_a   1.000
_cell.length_b   1.000
_cell.length_c   1.000
_cell.angle_alpha   90.00
_cell.angle_beta   90.00
_cell.angle_gamma   90.00
#
_symmetry.space_group_name_H-M   'P 1'
#
loop_
_entity.id
_entity.type
_entity.pdbx_description
1 polymer ?
#
loop_
_entity_poly.entity_id
_entity_poly.type
_entity_poly.pdbx_seq_one_letter_code
_entity_poly.pdbx_strand_id
1 'polypeptide(L)'
;MKNRFFRCVCLLLIAAIILPLWGCTPADSASYDGAALVSSLLAQIKFADSLEYVGESVASLYFPDLPEGSKVQLYLGSGYYADEVALITLSKEQDVAAGKSSAQEHIAQLRAQFVSYIPEEVGKIDKAVMWEGGNYIIVCITADYANAKLILDHASDPNYKLPGGSASTGTTGATQGTTGATQGTTGATQGTTGATQGTTGASQPSFSTNSTTSGSNPDGYPVLLSQSGTWYRYPDTYLIRVDNAAYEICGFNMDSVNNYVALVNKVTQALKGHATVYSIPIPTAYGVTLPDDIQEKYPGYVNQGDSTNTLFSLLSADVQKVNVYENMMPHRDEYLYFRTDHHWNGKGAYYAYEAFCDIKGITPYTMTQREEVLFDQFYGLHYTVSGKDDNLQPSDTVYAYKPVSSSATMVFYNKNGNGTKWPIINDVTNYDKGGKYGTFAGGDNPLTVFTNPEVTDGSVCVVVKESFGNALMPFLVDHYSTIYEIDYRYWTGDLVEYTKQVGAEDLIFANNIQMIGTSLLVGKLGNIIP
;
A
#
# COMPACT_ATOMS: atom_id res chain seq x y z
N MET A 1 30.41 -58.93 -34.64
CA MET A 1 31.65 -58.79 -35.39
C MET A 1 32.42 -57.64 -34.79
N LYS A 2 33.47 -57.94 -34.03
CA LYS A 2 34.89 -57.60 -34.32
C LYS A 2 35.11 -56.08 -34.30
N ASN A 3 36.03 -55.43 -33.58
CA ASN A 3 37.28 -55.79 -32.88
C ASN A 3 37.65 -54.53 -32.05
N ARG A 4 38.04 -54.57 -30.82
CA ARG A 4 39.37 -54.85 -30.24
C ARG A 4 40.45 -53.84 -30.55
N PHE A 5 40.98 -53.30 -29.45
CA PHE A 5 42.37 -52.98 -29.09
C PHE A 5 42.98 -51.66 -29.59
N PHE A 6 43.41 -50.78 -28.68
CA PHE A 6 44.85 -50.66 -28.43
C PHE A 6 45.15 -50.03 -27.06
N ARG A 7 45.84 -50.80 -26.24
CA ARG A 7 46.57 -50.31 -25.07
C ARG A 7 47.94 -49.86 -25.57
N CYS A 8 48.48 -48.75 -25.04
CA CYS A 8 49.89 -48.52 -24.92
C CYS A 8 50.24 -47.78 -23.65
N VAL A 9 51.03 -48.45 -22.85
CA VAL A 9 51.74 -48.05 -21.66
C VAL A 9 52.98 -47.29 -22.08
N CYS A 10 53.34 -46.18 -21.46
CA CYS A 10 54.69 -45.71 -21.31
C CYS A 10 54.91 -45.11 -19.93
N LEU A 11 55.88 -45.69 -19.27
CA LEU A 11 56.34 -45.42 -17.91
C LEU A 11 57.37 -44.27 -17.88
N LEU A 12 57.33 -43.51 -16.77
CA LEU A 12 58.47 -42.94 -16.01
C LEU A 12 59.44 -41.95 -16.68
N LEU A 13 59.41 -40.73 -16.14
CA LEU A 13 60.64 -40.04 -15.72
C LEU A 13 60.34 -39.13 -14.51
N ILE A 14 60.83 -39.53 -13.34
CA ILE A 14 60.88 -38.73 -12.11
C ILE A 14 62.04 -37.75 -12.28
N ALA A 15 61.73 -36.44 -12.34
CA ALA A 15 62.74 -35.41 -12.10
C ALA A 15 62.28 -34.62 -10.88
N ALA A 16 62.87 -34.88 -9.74
CA ALA A 16 62.69 -34.09 -8.51
C ALA A 16 63.35 -32.72 -8.75
N ILE A 17 62.51 -31.71 -8.93
CA ILE A 17 62.88 -30.29 -8.76
C ILE A 17 62.43 -29.86 -7.40
N ILE A 18 63.35 -29.73 -6.48
CA ILE A 18 63.19 -29.07 -5.18
C ILE A 18 63.05 -27.58 -5.47
N LEU A 19 61.84 -27.08 -5.51
CA LEU A 19 61.53 -25.65 -5.43
C LEU A 19 61.31 -25.28 -3.95
N PRO A 20 61.88 -24.15 -3.48
CA PRO A 20 61.67 -23.72 -2.10
C PRO A 20 60.18 -23.42 -1.88
N LEU A 21 59.63 -24.02 -0.85
CA LEU A 21 58.35 -23.63 -0.23
C LEU A 21 58.51 -22.18 0.26
N TRP A 22 58.23 -21.24 -0.61
CA TRP A 22 57.81 -19.94 -0.11
C TRP A 22 56.40 -20.13 0.45
N GLY A 23 56.33 -20.02 1.77
CA GLY A 23 55.03 -20.01 2.45
C GLY A 23 54.15 -18.92 1.83
N CYS A 24 53.04 -19.33 1.23
CA CYS A 24 51.91 -18.47 1.09
C CYS A 24 51.48 -18.15 2.50
N THR A 25 51.80 -16.97 3.01
CA THR A 25 51.03 -16.35 4.06
C THR A 25 49.57 -16.38 3.58
N PRO A 26 48.63 -16.90 4.40
CA PRO A 26 47.22 -16.72 4.08
C PRO A 26 47.04 -15.22 3.84
N ALA A 27 46.45 -14.85 2.72
CA ALA A 27 45.95 -13.50 2.55
C ALA A 27 45.13 -13.20 3.80
N ASP A 28 45.44 -12.09 4.49
CA ASP A 28 44.65 -11.61 5.59
C ASP A 28 43.19 -11.66 5.12
N SER A 29 42.37 -12.51 5.76
CA SER A 29 40.96 -12.55 5.51
C SER A 29 40.42 -11.16 5.87
N ALA A 30 40.01 -10.40 4.88
CA ALA A 30 39.45 -9.09 5.10
C ALA A 30 38.31 -9.25 6.14
N SER A 31 38.45 -8.60 7.27
CA SER A 31 37.42 -8.59 8.29
C SER A 31 36.38 -7.57 7.89
N TYR A 32 35.16 -8.02 7.59
CA TYR A 32 34.04 -7.15 7.27
C TYR A 32 33.17 -6.93 8.51
N ASP A 33 32.62 -5.71 8.64
CA ASP A 33 31.60 -5.36 9.62
C ASP A 33 30.28 -5.09 8.88
N GLY A 34 29.42 -6.12 8.80
CA GLY A 34 28.14 -6.03 8.10
C GLY A 34 27.22 -4.95 8.67
N ALA A 35 27.22 -4.73 10.00
CA ALA A 35 26.40 -3.70 10.61
C ALA A 35 26.91 -2.29 10.30
N ALA A 36 28.22 -2.08 10.24
CA ALA A 36 28.79 -0.81 9.82
C ALA A 36 28.48 -0.50 8.34
N LEU A 37 28.49 -1.52 7.48
CA LEU A 37 28.12 -1.37 6.07
C LEU A 37 26.66 -0.97 5.89
N VAL A 38 25.73 -1.62 6.59
CA VAL A 38 24.30 -1.23 6.60
C VAL A 38 24.14 0.19 7.10
N SER A 39 24.79 0.55 8.20
CA SER A 39 24.75 1.92 8.73
C SER A 39 25.28 2.94 7.71
N SER A 40 26.31 2.59 6.96
CA SER A 40 26.87 3.43 5.89
C SER A 40 25.90 3.60 4.72
N LEU A 41 25.20 2.54 4.30
CA LEU A 41 24.15 2.60 3.28
C LEU A 41 23.01 3.51 3.73
N LEU A 42 22.45 3.27 4.91
CA LEU A 42 21.33 4.05 5.46
C LEU A 42 21.68 5.54 5.62
N ALA A 43 22.94 5.87 5.92
CA ALA A 43 23.38 7.25 6.12
C ALA A 43 23.73 8.00 4.83
N GLN A 44 24.13 7.31 3.76
CA GLN A 44 24.69 7.94 2.57
C GLN A 44 23.84 7.78 1.31
N ILE A 45 22.93 6.79 1.28
CA ILE A 45 22.02 6.57 0.15
C ILE A 45 20.75 7.35 0.36
N LYS A 46 20.26 7.98 -0.70
CA LYS A 46 18.95 8.61 -0.72
C LYS A 46 17.91 7.56 -1.15
N PHE A 47 17.14 7.09 -0.20
CA PHE A 47 15.97 6.26 -0.45
C PHE A 47 14.75 7.13 -0.78
N ALA A 48 13.80 6.57 -1.50
CA ALA A 48 12.56 7.26 -1.83
C ALA A 48 11.64 7.39 -0.60
N ASP A 49 11.79 6.48 0.37
CA ASP A 49 11.07 6.45 1.63
C ASP A 49 12.03 6.29 2.81
N SER A 50 11.57 6.62 4.02
CA SER A 50 12.31 6.31 5.24
C SER A 50 12.30 4.82 5.48
N LEU A 51 13.46 4.22 5.64
CA LEU A 51 13.59 2.80 5.96
C LEU A 51 13.56 2.60 7.47
N GLU A 52 12.66 1.73 7.94
CA GLU A 52 12.54 1.36 9.35
C GLU A 52 13.03 -0.08 9.58
N TYR A 53 13.65 -0.30 10.74
CA TYR A 53 14.10 -1.63 11.13
C TYR A 53 12.90 -2.54 11.40
N VAL A 54 12.89 -3.70 10.73
CA VAL A 54 11.91 -4.76 10.95
C VAL A 54 12.48 -5.76 11.95
N GLY A 55 11.70 -6.11 12.98
CA GLY A 55 12.17 -7.03 14.02
C GLY A 55 12.63 -8.38 13.46
N GLU A 56 13.66 -8.99 14.08
CA GLU A 56 14.36 -10.19 13.58
C GLU A 56 13.41 -11.37 13.25
N SER A 57 12.35 -11.56 14.05
CA SER A 57 11.34 -12.60 13.83
C SER A 57 10.50 -12.37 12.56
N VAL A 58 10.32 -11.14 12.16
CA VAL A 58 9.63 -10.76 10.92
C VAL A 58 10.60 -10.78 9.75
N ALA A 59 11.81 -10.24 9.94
CA ALA A 59 12.84 -10.19 8.91
C ALA A 59 13.19 -11.59 8.36
N SER A 60 13.24 -12.60 9.23
CA SER A 60 13.52 -13.98 8.81
C SER A 60 12.45 -14.59 7.90
N LEU A 61 11.23 -14.03 7.86
CA LEU A 61 10.15 -14.50 6.98
C LEU A 61 10.34 -14.05 5.52
N TYR A 62 11.17 -13.03 5.29
CA TYR A 62 11.44 -12.50 3.96
C TYR A 62 12.51 -13.29 3.18
N PHE A 63 13.27 -14.12 3.89
CA PHE A 63 14.39 -14.86 3.29
C PHE A 63 14.17 -16.37 3.52
N PRO A 64 13.55 -17.07 2.55
CA PRO A 64 13.25 -18.49 2.68
C PRO A 64 14.52 -19.34 2.67
N ASP A 65 14.45 -20.51 3.31
CA ASP A 65 15.50 -21.55 3.28
C ASP A 65 16.91 -21.10 3.75
N LEU A 66 16.96 -20.10 4.65
CA LEU A 66 18.22 -19.71 5.28
C LEU A 66 18.78 -20.85 6.12
N PRO A 67 20.11 -21.07 6.10
CA PRO A 67 20.78 -22.03 6.98
C PRO A 67 20.50 -21.78 8.47
N GLU A 68 20.42 -22.85 9.23
CA GLU A 68 20.12 -22.78 10.69
C GLU A 68 21.11 -21.86 11.43
N GLY A 69 20.58 -21.00 12.27
CA GLY A 69 21.33 -20.01 13.06
C GLY A 69 21.74 -18.76 12.27
N SER A 70 21.25 -18.58 11.05
CA SER A 70 21.36 -17.31 10.31
C SER A 70 20.52 -16.22 11.01
N LYS A 71 20.96 -14.96 10.87
CA LYS A 71 20.25 -13.79 11.36
C LYS A 71 20.02 -12.80 10.24
N VAL A 72 18.88 -12.13 10.26
CA VAL A 72 18.52 -11.11 9.28
C VAL A 72 18.26 -9.79 9.99
N GLN A 73 18.91 -8.73 9.51
CA GLN A 73 18.53 -7.35 9.80
C GLN A 73 17.94 -6.78 8.53
N LEU A 74 16.69 -6.36 8.57
CA LEU A 74 15.95 -5.87 7.43
C LEU A 74 15.42 -4.47 7.73
N TYR A 75 15.60 -3.57 6.78
CA TYR A 75 15.09 -2.21 6.80
C TYR A 75 14.21 -2.01 5.59
N LEU A 76 12.94 -1.75 5.81
CA LEU A 76 11.92 -1.56 4.79
C LEU A 76 11.32 -0.17 4.86
N GLY A 77 10.95 0.38 3.72
CA GLY A 77 10.06 1.52 3.63
C GLY A 77 8.61 1.14 3.89
N SER A 78 7.69 2.02 3.49
CA SER A 78 6.23 1.84 3.67
C SER A 78 5.62 0.67 2.87
N GLY A 79 6.42 -0.02 2.04
CA GLY A 79 5.96 -1.11 1.16
C GLY A 79 5.42 -0.63 -0.20
N TYR A 80 5.41 0.67 -0.44
CA TYR A 80 5.04 1.27 -1.74
C TYR A 80 6.24 1.57 -2.62
N TYR A 81 7.41 1.68 -2.02
CA TYR A 81 8.69 1.69 -2.72
C TYR A 81 9.36 0.34 -2.50
N ALA A 82 10.07 -0.10 -3.51
CA ALA A 82 10.91 -1.29 -3.39
C ALA A 82 12.22 -1.00 -2.65
N ASP A 83 12.34 0.17 -2.00
CA ASP A 83 13.55 0.52 -1.26
C ASP A 83 13.72 -0.38 -0.04
N GLU A 84 14.90 -0.99 0.04
CA GLU A 84 15.21 -2.00 1.04
C GLU A 84 16.72 -2.04 1.32
N VAL A 85 17.08 -2.31 2.58
CA VAL A 85 18.42 -2.73 2.97
C VAL A 85 18.31 -3.95 3.86
N ALA A 86 18.90 -5.07 3.45
CA ALA A 86 18.95 -6.29 4.23
C ALA A 86 20.40 -6.72 4.49
N LEU A 87 20.66 -7.19 5.72
CA LEU A 87 21.89 -7.86 6.11
C LEU A 87 21.55 -9.27 6.58
N ILE A 88 22.04 -10.25 5.84
CA ILE A 88 22.00 -11.65 6.26
C ILE A 88 23.36 -12.00 6.87
N THR A 89 23.35 -12.40 8.14
CA THR A 89 24.54 -12.90 8.84
C THR A 89 24.42 -14.42 8.96
N LEU A 90 25.30 -15.14 8.30
CA LEU A 90 25.33 -16.60 8.30
C LEU A 90 26.17 -17.13 9.47
N SER A 91 25.80 -18.29 10.01
CA SER A 91 26.56 -18.92 11.07
C SER A 91 27.94 -19.40 10.64
N LYS A 92 28.10 -19.67 9.33
CA LYS A 92 29.34 -20.19 8.73
C LYS A 92 29.55 -19.61 7.35
N GLU A 93 30.79 -19.30 6.99
CA GLU A 93 31.15 -18.84 5.65
C GLU A 93 30.79 -19.83 4.52
N GLN A 94 30.85 -21.12 4.79
CA GLN A 94 30.47 -22.16 3.82
C GLN A 94 29.00 -22.12 3.41
N ASP A 95 28.16 -21.44 4.16
CA ASP A 95 26.72 -21.33 3.92
C ASP A 95 26.36 -20.13 3.02
N VAL A 96 27.33 -19.33 2.57
CA VAL A 96 27.15 -18.14 1.74
C VAL A 96 26.37 -18.44 0.45
N ALA A 97 26.62 -19.58 -0.18
CA ALA A 97 25.89 -19.97 -1.38
C ALA A 97 24.38 -20.16 -1.13
N ALA A 98 24.01 -20.76 0.01
CA ALA A 98 22.60 -20.94 0.40
C ALA A 98 21.95 -19.60 0.77
N GLY A 99 22.64 -18.76 1.56
CA GLY A 99 22.16 -17.42 1.89
C GLY A 99 21.97 -16.53 0.64
N LYS A 100 22.86 -16.64 -0.33
CA LYS A 100 22.74 -15.93 -1.61
C LYS A 100 21.52 -16.41 -2.42
N SER A 101 21.26 -17.71 -2.42
CA SER A 101 20.07 -18.28 -3.08
C SER A 101 18.80 -17.74 -2.45
N SER A 102 18.74 -17.70 -1.11
CA SER A 102 17.62 -17.11 -0.36
C SER A 102 17.41 -15.62 -0.69
N ALA A 103 18.49 -14.84 -0.73
CA ALA A 103 18.42 -13.43 -1.12
C ALA A 103 17.94 -13.22 -2.57
N GLN A 104 18.36 -14.08 -3.51
CA GLN A 104 17.89 -14.04 -4.89
C GLN A 104 16.40 -14.41 -5.02
N GLU A 105 15.96 -15.39 -4.25
CA GLU A 105 14.54 -15.79 -4.18
C GLU A 105 13.70 -14.63 -3.66
N HIS A 106 14.11 -13.98 -2.57
CA HIS A 106 13.45 -12.79 -2.03
C HIS A 106 13.32 -11.67 -3.08
N ILE A 107 14.41 -11.31 -3.77
CA ILE A 107 14.38 -10.31 -4.85
C ILE A 107 13.41 -10.71 -5.96
N ALA A 108 13.37 -12.00 -6.35
CA ALA A 108 12.47 -12.49 -7.38
C ALA A 108 10.99 -12.41 -6.94
N GLN A 109 10.70 -12.72 -5.68
CA GLN A 109 9.36 -12.61 -5.11
C GLN A 109 8.92 -11.15 -5.01
N LEU A 110 9.78 -10.27 -4.53
CA LEU A 110 9.54 -8.83 -4.47
C LEU A 110 9.25 -8.28 -5.88
N ARG A 111 10.05 -8.69 -6.87
CA ARG A 111 9.82 -8.31 -8.27
C ARG A 111 8.45 -8.75 -8.78
N ALA A 112 8.03 -9.97 -8.50
CA ALA A 112 6.74 -10.50 -8.93
C ALA A 112 5.57 -9.71 -8.32
N GLN A 113 5.69 -9.28 -7.07
CA GLN A 113 4.70 -8.42 -6.40
C GLN A 113 4.62 -7.05 -7.09
N PHE A 114 5.75 -6.39 -7.31
CA PHE A 114 5.79 -5.05 -7.88
C PHE A 114 5.40 -4.99 -9.36
N VAL A 115 5.60 -6.05 -10.14
CA VAL A 115 5.10 -6.13 -11.54
C VAL A 115 3.60 -5.89 -11.62
N SER A 116 2.84 -6.39 -10.66
CA SER A 116 1.37 -6.26 -10.66
C SER A 116 0.88 -4.99 -9.96
N TYR A 117 1.65 -4.47 -9.00
CA TYR A 117 1.20 -3.41 -8.09
C TYR A 117 1.78 -2.02 -8.42
N ILE A 118 3.10 -1.93 -8.62
CA ILE A 118 3.81 -0.69 -8.97
C ILE A 118 4.88 -1.01 -10.03
N PRO A 119 4.51 -1.20 -11.29
CA PRO A 119 5.43 -1.62 -12.35
C PRO A 119 6.65 -0.70 -12.53
N GLU A 120 6.54 0.57 -12.19
CA GLU A 120 7.62 1.54 -12.23
C GLU A 120 8.77 1.25 -11.25
N GLU A 121 8.50 0.54 -10.16
CA GLU A 121 9.52 0.13 -9.18
C GLU A 121 10.30 -1.10 -9.62
N VAL A 122 9.78 -1.88 -10.57
CA VAL A 122 10.44 -3.09 -11.09
C VAL A 122 11.84 -2.78 -11.62
N GLY A 123 12.00 -1.65 -12.31
CA GLY A 123 13.30 -1.22 -12.82
C GLY A 123 14.33 -0.93 -11.71
N LYS A 124 13.89 -0.64 -10.49
CA LYS A 124 14.73 -0.49 -9.30
C LYS A 124 15.11 -1.85 -8.74
N ILE A 125 14.15 -2.77 -8.64
CA ILE A 125 14.37 -4.15 -8.17
C ILE A 125 15.33 -4.91 -9.12
N ASP A 126 15.18 -4.74 -10.44
CA ASP A 126 16.07 -5.31 -11.44
C ASP A 126 17.53 -4.84 -11.31
N LYS A 127 17.78 -3.75 -10.56
CA LYS A 127 19.10 -3.19 -10.27
C LYS A 127 19.50 -3.38 -8.80
N ALA A 128 18.85 -4.30 -8.09
CA ALA A 128 19.21 -4.62 -6.72
C ALA A 128 20.72 -4.91 -6.61
N VAL A 129 21.37 -4.25 -5.65
CA VAL A 129 22.78 -4.48 -5.37
C VAL A 129 22.89 -5.59 -4.34
N MET A 130 23.48 -6.70 -4.72
CA MET A 130 23.81 -7.79 -3.80
C MET A 130 25.32 -7.85 -3.61
N TRP A 131 25.77 -7.89 -2.38
CA TRP A 131 27.16 -7.97 -2.00
C TRP A 131 27.37 -9.15 -1.03
N GLU A 132 28.51 -9.80 -1.14
CA GLU A 132 28.93 -10.91 -0.28
C GLU A 132 30.35 -10.72 0.25
N GLY A 133 30.60 -11.00 1.51
CA GLY A 133 31.91 -10.93 2.12
C GLY A 133 31.95 -11.59 3.49
N GLY A 134 32.93 -12.51 3.70
CA GLY A 134 32.96 -13.34 4.89
C GLY A 134 31.68 -14.17 5.03
N ASN A 135 31.01 -14.05 6.17
CA ASN A 135 29.71 -14.69 6.43
C ASN A 135 28.52 -13.73 6.28
N TYR A 136 28.67 -12.64 5.53
CA TYR A 136 27.63 -11.64 5.32
C TYR A 136 27.15 -11.61 3.88
N ILE A 137 25.85 -11.38 3.72
CA ILE A 137 25.22 -11.00 2.46
C ILE A 137 24.45 -9.73 2.72
N ILE A 138 24.62 -8.72 1.86
CA ILE A 138 23.86 -7.47 1.90
C ILE A 138 23.07 -7.36 0.60
N VAL A 139 21.79 -7.05 0.73
CA VAL A 139 20.89 -6.64 -0.36
C VAL A 139 20.57 -5.16 -0.16
N CYS A 140 20.69 -4.36 -1.21
CA CYS A 140 20.28 -2.97 -1.22
C CYS A 140 19.48 -2.68 -2.49
N ILE A 141 18.23 -2.33 -2.33
CA ILE A 141 17.33 -1.96 -3.42
C ILE A 141 17.04 -0.46 -3.30
N THR A 142 17.45 0.29 -4.29
CA THR A 142 17.33 1.76 -4.32
C THR A 142 17.44 2.29 -5.74
N ALA A 143 16.85 3.45 -6.01
CA ALA A 143 17.09 4.18 -7.25
C ALA A 143 18.57 4.62 -7.39
N ASP A 144 19.24 4.83 -6.25
CA ASP A 144 20.65 5.23 -6.16
C ASP A 144 21.61 4.02 -6.09
N TYR A 145 21.31 2.97 -6.87
CA TYR A 145 22.06 1.71 -6.87
C TYR A 145 23.56 1.88 -7.21
N ALA A 146 23.92 2.91 -7.99
CA ALA A 146 25.31 3.17 -8.35
C ALA A 146 26.15 3.58 -7.12
N ASN A 147 25.62 4.45 -6.27
CA ASN A 147 26.26 4.85 -5.02
C ASN A 147 26.22 3.73 -3.98
N ALA A 148 25.13 2.96 -3.89
CA ALA A 148 25.06 1.77 -3.04
C ALA A 148 26.16 0.77 -3.41
N LYS A 149 26.34 0.52 -4.70
CA LYS A 149 27.42 -0.33 -5.20
C LYS A 149 28.81 0.21 -4.82
N LEU A 150 29.03 1.52 -4.97
CA LEU A 150 30.32 2.15 -4.59
C LEU A 150 30.64 1.96 -3.11
N ILE A 151 29.65 2.12 -2.20
CA ILE A 151 29.84 1.87 -0.77
C ILE A 151 30.24 0.42 -0.52
N LEU A 152 29.55 -0.53 -1.16
CA LEU A 152 29.80 -1.96 -0.97
C LEU A 152 31.09 -2.44 -1.67
N ASP A 153 31.49 -1.83 -2.77
CA ASP A 153 32.80 -2.09 -3.42
C ASP A 153 33.98 -1.66 -2.51
N HIS A 154 33.73 -0.74 -1.54
CA HIS A 154 34.71 -0.28 -0.55
C HIS A 154 34.44 -0.90 0.85
N ALA A 155 33.81 -2.04 0.91
CA ALA A 155 33.39 -2.69 2.16
C ALA A 155 34.52 -2.97 3.17
N SER A 156 35.77 -3.01 2.74
CA SER A 156 36.95 -3.15 3.61
C SER A 156 37.36 -1.83 4.29
N ASP A 157 36.78 -0.69 3.88
CA ASP A 157 37.01 0.63 4.50
C ASP A 157 35.72 1.12 5.19
N PRO A 158 35.56 0.90 6.50
CA PRO A 158 34.36 1.28 7.23
C PRO A 158 34.14 2.79 7.29
N ASN A 159 35.12 3.60 6.91
CA ASN A 159 35.06 5.06 6.89
C ASN A 159 34.83 5.63 5.48
N TYR A 160 34.63 4.78 4.47
CA TYR A 160 34.41 5.24 3.11
C TYR A 160 33.23 6.20 3.00
N LYS A 161 33.44 7.31 2.33
CA LYS A 161 32.41 8.33 2.05
C LYS A 161 32.28 8.54 0.55
N LEU A 162 31.04 8.69 0.09
CA LEU A 162 30.78 8.99 -1.32
C LEU A 162 31.41 10.33 -1.74
N PRO A 163 32.03 10.43 -2.91
CA PRO A 163 32.54 11.68 -3.43
C PRO A 163 31.40 12.70 -3.64
N GLY A 164 31.49 13.85 -3.00
CA GLY A 164 30.53 14.94 -3.16
C GLY A 164 29.35 14.97 -2.17
N GLY A 165 29.32 14.09 -1.17
CA GLY A 165 28.28 14.07 -0.14
C GLY A 165 28.40 15.24 0.84
N SER A 166 27.53 16.25 0.71
CA SER A 166 27.21 17.17 1.82
C SER A 166 26.47 16.39 2.90
N ALA A 167 26.99 16.44 4.12
CA ALA A 167 26.36 15.79 5.28
C ALA A 167 24.93 16.33 5.46
N SER A 168 23.94 15.49 5.23
CA SER A 168 22.58 15.72 5.71
C SER A 168 22.61 15.53 7.24
N THR A 169 22.41 16.60 7.99
CA THR A 169 22.25 16.55 9.44
C THR A 169 20.88 15.98 9.78
N GLY A 170 20.76 14.68 9.75
CA GLY A 170 19.64 13.95 10.34
C GLY A 170 19.96 13.71 11.82
N THR A 171 19.22 14.32 12.70
CA THR A 171 19.31 14.19 14.15
C THR A 171 18.85 12.79 14.56
N THR A 172 19.76 11.85 14.74
CA THR A 172 19.50 10.58 15.42
C THR A 172 19.59 10.78 16.92
N GLY A 173 18.46 10.89 17.58
CA GLY A 173 18.35 10.82 19.02
C GLY A 173 18.30 9.37 19.51
N ALA A 174 19.46 8.73 19.66
CA ALA A 174 19.57 7.50 20.43
C ALA A 174 19.98 7.86 21.85
N THR A 175 19.03 7.84 22.79
CA THR A 175 19.32 7.99 24.20
C THR A 175 19.29 6.60 24.84
N GLN A 176 20.45 6.06 25.20
CA GLN A 176 20.58 4.97 26.14
C GLN A 176 20.14 5.43 27.52
N GLY A 177 19.11 4.83 28.07
CA GLY A 177 18.68 5.03 29.43
C GLY A 177 19.40 4.08 30.38
N THR A 178 20.27 4.63 31.20
CA THR A 178 20.81 3.96 32.40
C THR A 178 19.83 4.09 33.56
N THR A 179 19.61 2.98 34.21
CA THR A 179 18.86 2.76 35.45
C THR A 179 19.23 3.71 36.57
N GLY A 180 18.21 4.22 37.28
CA GLY A 180 18.35 4.87 38.56
C GLY A 180 17.02 4.93 39.31
N ALA A 181 16.81 4.03 40.26
CA ALA A 181 15.67 4.02 41.17
C ALA A 181 15.85 5.08 42.26
N THR A 182 14.79 5.84 42.55
CA THR A 182 14.63 6.40 43.93
C THR A 182 13.14 6.63 44.23
N GLN A 183 12.73 6.18 45.38
CA GLN A 183 11.42 6.28 46.04
C GLN A 183 11.12 7.68 46.55
N GLY A 184 9.84 7.99 46.74
CA GLY A 184 9.37 9.09 47.63
C GLY A 184 7.93 9.49 47.33
N THR A 185 7.00 8.91 47.92
CA THR A 185 6.02 9.19 48.97
C THR A 185 5.11 10.42 48.81
N THR A 186 3.81 10.10 48.80
CA THR A 186 2.63 10.68 49.49
C THR A 186 2.21 12.12 49.24
N GLY A 187 0.88 12.25 49.06
CA GLY A 187 0.13 13.47 49.30
C GLY A 187 -1.29 13.46 48.71
N ALA A 188 -2.23 12.88 49.45
CA ALA A 188 -3.65 13.04 49.21
C ALA A 188 -4.14 14.39 49.68
N THR A 189 -5.07 15.04 48.95
CA THR A 189 -6.10 15.84 49.62
C THR A 189 -7.37 15.98 48.71
N GLN A 190 -8.50 15.71 49.32
CA GLN A 190 -9.87 15.86 48.82
C GLN A 190 -10.26 17.35 48.70
N GLY A 191 -11.19 17.63 47.83
CA GLY A 191 -11.93 18.90 47.82
C GLY A 191 -13.19 18.80 46.94
N THR A 192 -14.33 18.68 47.59
CA THR A 192 -15.69 18.50 47.12
C THR A 192 -16.35 19.79 46.58
N THR A 193 -17.48 19.54 45.88
CA THR A 193 -18.65 20.40 45.60
C THR A 193 -18.51 21.41 44.45
N GLY A 194 -19.43 21.56 43.54
CA GLY A 194 -20.84 21.17 43.41
C GLY A 194 -21.50 21.84 42.22
N ALA A 195 -22.49 21.16 41.71
CA ALA A 195 -23.74 21.65 41.08
C ALA A 195 -23.69 22.43 39.74
N THR A 196 -24.21 21.82 38.71
CA THR A 196 -25.54 21.75 38.09
C THR A 196 -25.76 22.63 36.87
N GLN A 197 -26.36 21.99 35.92
CA GLN A 197 -27.14 22.35 34.72
C GLN A 197 -26.29 22.45 33.45
N GLY A 198 -26.42 21.59 32.47
CA GLY A 198 -27.64 21.00 31.90
C GLY A 198 -27.75 21.49 30.48
N THR A 199 -27.43 20.64 29.51
CA THR A 199 -28.08 20.71 28.19
C THR A 199 -27.73 19.44 27.41
N THR A 200 -28.76 18.76 26.99
CA THR A 200 -28.97 17.91 25.82
C THR A 200 -27.74 17.15 25.29
N GLY A 201 -27.62 15.92 25.78
CA GLY A 201 -26.73 14.93 25.19
C GLY A 201 -27.29 14.46 23.85
N ALA A 202 -26.52 14.62 22.83
CA ALA A 202 -26.60 13.72 21.69
C ALA A 202 -26.07 12.36 22.17
N SER A 203 -26.93 11.38 22.14
CA SER A 203 -26.60 10.00 22.49
C SER A 203 -25.59 9.47 21.48
N GLN A 204 -24.37 9.17 21.93
CA GLN A 204 -23.52 8.29 21.19
C GLN A 204 -24.23 6.93 21.03
N PRO A 205 -24.29 6.34 19.84
CA PRO A 205 -24.78 4.98 19.71
C PRO A 205 -23.82 4.06 20.47
N SER A 206 -24.31 3.46 21.53
CA SER A 206 -23.62 2.38 22.21
C SER A 206 -23.61 1.18 21.27
N PHE A 207 -22.42 0.83 20.75
CA PHE A 207 -22.24 -0.40 20.00
C PHE A 207 -22.53 -1.59 20.92
N SER A 208 -23.56 -2.34 20.56
CA SER A 208 -23.90 -3.60 21.23
C SER A 208 -22.95 -4.68 20.73
N THR A 209 -21.97 -5.02 21.53
CA THR A 209 -21.15 -6.23 21.36
C THR A 209 -21.98 -7.44 21.72
N ASN A 210 -22.79 -7.96 20.81
CA ASN A 210 -23.30 -9.34 20.89
C ASN A 210 -23.81 -9.80 19.53
N SER A 211 -23.02 -10.59 18.82
CA SER A 211 -23.54 -11.58 17.89
C SER A 211 -22.53 -12.69 17.68
N THR A 212 -22.62 -13.72 18.47
CA THR A 212 -22.15 -15.05 18.11
C THR A 212 -23.22 -15.70 17.22
N THR A 213 -23.12 -15.56 15.91
CA THR A 213 -23.86 -16.42 14.99
C THR A 213 -23.05 -16.58 13.70
N SER A 214 -22.66 -17.80 13.38
CA SER A 214 -22.22 -18.14 12.03
C SER A 214 -23.43 -17.99 11.11
N GLY A 215 -23.54 -16.87 10.42
CA GLY A 215 -24.58 -16.57 9.46
C GLY A 215 -23.93 -16.11 8.15
N SER A 216 -24.55 -16.42 7.04
CA SER A 216 -24.33 -15.67 5.80
C SER A 216 -25.12 -14.36 5.92
N ASN A 217 -24.55 -13.25 5.43
CA ASN A 217 -25.27 -12.01 5.26
C ASN A 217 -26.41 -12.17 4.22
N PRO A 218 -27.29 -11.18 4.03
CA PRO A 218 -28.38 -11.26 3.04
C PRO A 218 -27.91 -11.62 1.63
N ASP A 219 -26.64 -11.38 1.30
CA ASP A 219 -26.03 -11.68 0.01
C ASP A 219 -25.48 -13.11 -0.09
N GLY A 220 -25.60 -13.92 0.98
CA GLY A 220 -25.14 -15.31 0.99
C GLY A 220 -23.64 -15.50 1.21
N TYR A 221 -22.88 -14.41 1.45
CA TYR A 221 -21.46 -14.50 1.79
C TYR A 221 -21.25 -14.73 3.28
N PRO A 222 -20.19 -15.47 3.67
CA PRO A 222 -19.90 -15.65 5.07
C PRO A 222 -19.56 -14.31 5.72
N VAL A 223 -20.27 -13.99 6.78
CA VAL A 223 -19.94 -12.84 7.64
C VAL A 223 -18.69 -13.18 8.42
N LEU A 224 -17.71 -12.29 8.43
CA LEU A 224 -16.50 -12.44 9.22
C LEU A 224 -16.84 -12.19 10.69
N LEU A 225 -16.98 -13.27 11.46
CA LEU A 225 -17.45 -13.23 12.85
C LEU A 225 -16.35 -13.50 13.86
N SER A 226 -15.11 -13.38 13.52
CA SER A 226 -14.07 -13.82 14.41
C SER A 226 -13.95 -12.92 15.64
N GLN A 227 -14.40 -13.41 16.77
CA GLN A 227 -13.99 -12.91 18.08
C GLN A 227 -12.92 -13.78 18.75
N SER A 228 -12.50 -14.84 18.11
CA SER A 228 -11.44 -15.74 18.57
C SER A 228 -10.59 -16.25 17.42
N GLY A 229 -10.65 -15.58 16.28
CA GLY A 229 -10.10 -16.04 15.04
C GLY A 229 -8.60 -16.14 15.04
N THR A 230 -8.13 -17.22 14.46
CA THR A 230 -6.75 -17.32 14.02
C THR A 230 -6.60 -16.52 12.76
N TRP A 231 -5.72 -15.54 12.81
CA TRP A 231 -5.27 -14.89 11.60
C TRP A 231 -3.97 -15.54 11.14
N TYR A 232 -3.77 -15.54 9.83
CA TYR A 232 -2.56 -16.03 9.17
C TYR A 232 -1.91 -14.89 8.40
N ARG A 233 -0.63 -14.63 8.67
CA ARG A 233 0.18 -13.71 7.88
C ARG A 233 0.78 -14.48 6.71
N TYR A 234 0.53 -14.02 5.48
CA TYR A 234 1.24 -14.56 4.33
C TYR A 234 2.71 -14.14 4.41
N PRO A 235 3.65 -15.09 4.36
CA PRO A 235 5.06 -14.77 4.32
C PRO A 235 5.36 -13.84 3.13
N ASP A 236 6.30 -12.93 3.31
CA ASP A 236 6.81 -12.04 2.26
C ASP A 236 5.75 -11.18 1.55
N THR A 237 4.64 -10.93 2.21
CA THR A 237 3.56 -10.09 1.69
C THR A 237 3.06 -9.10 2.74
N TYR A 238 2.29 -8.12 2.27
CA TYR A 238 1.55 -7.19 3.13
C TYR A 238 0.15 -7.72 3.52
N LEU A 239 -0.13 -9.00 3.24
CA LEU A 239 -1.46 -9.59 3.47
C LEU A 239 -1.53 -10.38 4.77
N ILE A 240 -2.67 -10.25 5.42
CA ILE A 240 -3.14 -11.20 6.44
C ILE A 240 -4.42 -11.86 5.96
N ARG A 241 -4.65 -13.11 6.34
CA ARG A 241 -5.89 -13.82 6.07
C ARG A 241 -6.61 -14.10 7.38
N VAL A 242 -7.91 -13.84 7.38
CA VAL A 242 -8.83 -14.26 8.43
C VAL A 242 -9.94 -15.05 7.76
N ASP A 243 -10.14 -16.28 8.19
CA ASP A 243 -11.04 -17.23 7.55
C ASP A 243 -10.76 -17.33 6.03
N ASN A 244 -11.70 -16.91 5.17
CA ASN A 244 -11.57 -16.95 3.72
C ASN A 244 -11.41 -15.58 3.06
N ALA A 245 -11.01 -14.55 3.82
CA ALA A 245 -10.76 -13.21 3.32
C ALA A 245 -9.32 -12.76 3.62
N ALA A 246 -8.69 -12.13 2.65
CA ALA A 246 -7.39 -11.50 2.81
C ALA A 246 -7.55 -9.98 3.00
N TYR A 247 -6.68 -9.43 3.83
CA TYR A 247 -6.65 -8.01 4.18
C TYR A 247 -5.27 -7.45 3.97
N GLU A 248 -5.22 -6.29 3.37
CA GLU A 248 -3.99 -5.54 3.17
C GLU A 248 -3.65 -4.76 4.45
N ILE A 249 -2.44 -4.95 4.97
CA ILE A 249 -1.98 -4.23 6.15
C ILE A 249 -1.80 -2.77 5.77
N CYS A 250 -2.44 -1.89 6.54
CA CYS A 250 -2.45 -0.46 6.28
C CYS A 250 -1.55 0.28 7.26
N GLY A 251 -0.65 1.12 6.75
CA GLY A 251 0.09 2.12 7.50
C GLY A 251 -0.53 3.51 7.35
N PHE A 252 -0.16 4.44 8.22
CA PHE A 252 -0.59 5.84 8.17
C PHE A 252 0.60 6.74 8.48
N ASN A 253 1.39 7.07 7.46
CA ASN A 253 2.59 7.89 7.61
C ASN A 253 2.21 9.37 7.69
N MET A 254 2.51 10.01 8.82
CA MET A 254 2.11 11.39 9.09
C MET A 254 2.80 12.42 8.18
N ASP A 255 4.00 12.16 7.67
CA ASP A 255 4.66 13.08 6.73
C ASP A 255 3.92 13.08 5.39
N SER A 256 3.49 11.90 4.93
CA SER A 256 2.65 11.77 3.72
C SER A 256 1.31 12.45 3.91
N VAL A 257 0.67 12.24 5.05
CA VAL A 257 -0.61 12.89 5.42
C VAL A 257 -0.47 14.40 5.43
N ASN A 258 0.58 14.94 6.05
CA ASN A 258 0.83 16.39 6.08
C ASN A 258 1.06 16.96 4.66
N ASN A 259 1.77 16.24 3.81
CA ASN A 259 1.97 16.61 2.41
C ASN A 259 0.65 16.57 1.63
N TYR A 260 -0.17 15.53 1.80
CA TYR A 260 -1.50 15.45 1.20
C TYR A 260 -2.39 16.62 1.64
N VAL A 261 -2.44 16.90 2.93
CA VAL A 261 -3.18 18.04 3.51
C VAL A 261 -2.71 19.37 2.90
N ALA A 262 -1.40 19.57 2.78
CA ALA A 262 -0.86 20.79 2.18
C ALA A 262 -1.33 20.95 0.72
N LEU A 263 -1.35 19.86 -0.07
CA LEU A 263 -1.81 19.88 -1.44
C LEU A 263 -3.31 20.19 -1.54
N VAL A 264 -4.16 19.49 -0.76
CA VAL A 264 -5.61 19.73 -0.74
C VAL A 264 -5.93 21.16 -0.29
N ASN A 265 -5.29 21.65 0.77
CA ASN A 265 -5.49 23.01 1.26
C ASN A 265 -5.04 24.07 0.23
N LYS A 266 -3.92 23.83 -0.50
CA LYS A 266 -3.44 24.69 -1.60
C LYS A 266 -4.49 24.80 -2.72
N VAL A 267 -5.02 23.65 -3.17
CA VAL A 267 -6.09 23.60 -4.19
C VAL A 267 -7.34 24.32 -3.72
N THR A 268 -7.76 24.06 -2.48
CA THR A 268 -8.93 24.71 -1.87
C THR A 268 -8.80 26.22 -1.86
N GLN A 269 -7.64 26.72 -1.45
CA GLN A 269 -7.37 28.17 -1.45
C GLN A 269 -7.38 28.76 -2.87
N ALA A 270 -6.81 28.04 -3.86
CA ALA A 270 -6.71 28.50 -5.24
C ALA A 270 -8.06 28.47 -5.98
N LEU A 271 -9.00 27.62 -5.54
CA LEU A 271 -10.35 27.47 -6.10
C LEU A 271 -11.41 28.27 -5.32
N LYS A 272 -11.02 29.02 -4.30
CA LYS A 272 -11.97 29.79 -3.48
C LYS A 272 -12.81 30.75 -4.35
N GLY A 273 -14.13 30.59 -4.29
CA GLY A 273 -15.07 31.34 -5.12
C GLY A 273 -15.26 30.81 -6.54
N HIS A 274 -14.61 29.69 -6.90
CA HIS A 274 -14.79 28.99 -8.19
C HIS A 274 -15.43 27.61 -7.99
N ALA A 275 -14.88 26.79 -7.09
CA ALA A 275 -15.37 25.45 -6.85
C ALA A 275 -15.34 25.11 -5.36
N THR A 276 -16.27 24.25 -4.93
CA THR A 276 -16.26 23.63 -3.62
C THR A 276 -15.37 22.40 -3.63
N VAL A 277 -14.46 22.28 -2.66
CA VAL A 277 -13.54 21.13 -2.58
C VAL A 277 -14.03 20.15 -1.53
N TYR A 278 -14.16 18.88 -1.92
CA TYR A 278 -14.53 17.77 -1.06
C TYR A 278 -13.35 16.83 -0.86
N SER A 279 -13.18 16.35 0.37
CA SER A 279 -12.24 15.26 0.70
C SER A 279 -13.05 14.04 1.14
N ILE A 280 -12.89 12.95 0.39
CA ILE A 280 -13.52 11.65 0.61
C ILE A 280 -12.42 10.64 0.90
N PRO A 281 -11.89 10.55 2.13
CA PRO A 281 -10.96 9.49 2.51
C PRO A 281 -11.71 8.16 2.57
N ILE A 282 -11.37 7.26 1.65
CA ILE A 282 -12.02 5.96 1.49
C ILE A 282 -11.33 4.95 2.40
N PRO A 283 -12.03 4.34 3.37
CA PRO A 283 -11.44 3.30 4.20
C PRO A 283 -11.22 2.02 3.39
N THR A 284 -10.30 1.16 3.86
CA THR A 284 -10.04 -0.14 3.27
C THR A 284 -10.71 -1.26 4.06
N ALA A 285 -10.76 -2.47 3.51
CA ALA A 285 -11.28 -3.65 4.20
C ALA A 285 -10.64 -3.85 5.59
N TYR A 286 -9.35 -3.54 5.72
CA TYR A 286 -8.60 -3.61 6.98
C TYR A 286 -9.22 -2.74 8.08
N GLY A 287 -9.69 -1.55 7.76
CA GLY A 287 -10.31 -0.64 8.73
C GLY A 287 -11.78 -0.93 9.02
N VAL A 288 -12.51 -1.49 8.06
CA VAL A 288 -13.98 -1.64 8.16
C VAL A 288 -14.39 -3.05 8.51
N THR A 289 -13.94 -4.05 7.75
CA THR A 289 -14.45 -5.42 7.85
C THR A 289 -13.52 -6.40 8.57
N LEU A 290 -12.25 -6.06 8.78
CA LEU A 290 -11.37 -6.88 9.62
C LEU A 290 -11.90 -6.87 11.07
N PRO A 291 -12.06 -8.04 11.71
CA PRO A 291 -12.55 -8.10 13.09
C PRO A 291 -11.68 -7.30 14.08
N ASP A 292 -12.32 -6.56 14.99
CA ASP A 292 -11.65 -5.64 15.92
C ASP A 292 -10.63 -6.35 16.81
N ASP A 293 -10.96 -7.55 17.29
CA ASP A 293 -10.07 -8.36 18.13
C ASP A 293 -8.79 -8.81 17.41
N ILE A 294 -8.81 -8.85 16.09
CA ILE A 294 -7.62 -9.14 15.25
C ILE A 294 -6.86 -7.85 14.95
N GLN A 295 -7.58 -6.78 14.62
CA GLN A 295 -6.98 -5.47 14.44
C GLN A 295 -6.10 -5.08 15.64
N GLU A 296 -6.66 -5.17 16.86
CA GLU A 296 -5.98 -4.80 18.10
C GLU A 296 -4.74 -5.67 18.43
N LYS A 297 -4.74 -6.92 17.97
CA LYS A 297 -3.62 -7.86 18.19
C LYS A 297 -2.49 -7.68 17.18
N TYR A 298 -2.74 -7.00 16.08
CA TYR A 298 -1.74 -6.84 15.03
C TYR A 298 -0.71 -5.77 15.42
N PRO A 299 0.59 -6.09 15.44
CA PRO A 299 1.63 -5.11 15.72
C PRO A 299 1.64 -3.97 14.69
N GLY A 300 1.56 -2.72 15.16
CA GLY A 300 1.49 -1.57 14.28
C GLY A 300 0.09 -1.28 13.74
N TYR A 301 -0.94 -1.81 14.38
CA TYR A 301 -2.33 -1.48 14.07
C TYR A 301 -2.59 0.03 14.02
N VAL A 302 -3.28 0.44 12.97
CA VAL A 302 -3.73 1.82 12.77
C VAL A 302 -5.25 1.83 12.64
N ASN A 303 -5.94 2.51 13.56
CA ASN A 303 -7.38 2.72 13.47
C ASN A 303 -7.70 3.71 12.35
N GLN A 304 -8.44 3.29 11.33
CA GLN A 304 -8.73 4.14 10.18
C GLN A 304 -9.76 5.24 10.49
N GLY A 305 -10.61 5.06 11.50
CA GLY A 305 -11.47 6.13 12.02
C GLY A 305 -10.65 7.26 12.65
N ASP A 306 -9.67 6.91 13.51
CA ASP A 306 -8.75 7.88 14.11
C ASP A 306 -7.87 8.56 13.04
N SER A 307 -7.44 7.80 12.03
CA SER A 307 -6.68 8.33 10.89
C SER A 307 -7.51 9.35 10.10
N THR A 308 -8.77 9.04 9.83
CA THR A 308 -9.71 9.94 9.16
C THR A 308 -9.95 11.20 9.98
N ASN A 309 -10.17 11.07 11.28
CA ASN A 309 -10.36 12.21 12.19
C ASN A 309 -9.09 13.07 12.27
N THR A 310 -7.91 12.45 12.30
CA THR A 310 -6.63 13.16 12.25
C THR A 310 -6.49 13.95 10.96
N LEU A 311 -6.73 13.32 9.80
CA LEU A 311 -6.73 13.99 8.50
C LEU A 311 -7.68 15.19 8.49
N PHE A 312 -8.92 15.00 8.95
CA PHE A 312 -9.92 16.07 8.98
C PHE A 312 -9.57 17.23 9.91
N SER A 313 -8.84 16.96 10.99
CA SER A 313 -8.39 18.00 11.90
C SER A 313 -7.33 18.94 11.26
N LEU A 314 -6.58 18.42 10.29
CA LEU A 314 -5.51 19.15 9.59
C LEU A 314 -6.00 19.87 8.32
N LEU A 315 -7.09 19.40 7.71
CA LEU A 315 -7.68 20.03 6.53
C LEU A 315 -8.33 21.38 6.88
N SER A 316 -8.21 22.34 5.96
CA SER A 316 -8.86 23.64 6.05
C SER A 316 -10.36 23.52 6.36
N ALA A 317 -10.92 24.53 7.04
CA ALA A 317 -12.36 24.63 7.27
C ALA A 317 -13.17 24.84 5.97
N ASP A 318 -12.52 25.31 4.91
CA ASP A 318 -13.13 25.50 3.59
C ASP A 318 -13.29 24.16 2.82
N VAL A 319 -12.68 23.05 3.28
CA VAL A 319 -12.82 21.71 2.69
C VAL A 319 -14.07 21.02 3.26
N GLN A 320 -14.93 20.53 2.38
CA GLN A 320 -16.05 19.68 2.77
C GLN A 320 -15.55 18.27 3.08
N LYS A 321 -15.76 17.80 4.30
CA LYS A 321 -15.20 16.56 4.87
C LYS A 321 -16.25 15.46 4.86
N VAL A 322 -16.08 14.47 4.00
CA VAL A 322 -17.02 13.34 3.83
C VAL A 322 -16.52 12.14 4.63
N ASN A 323 -17.12 11.85 5.78
CA ASN A 323 -16.69 10.75 6.65
C ASN A 323 -17.28 9.40 6.21
N VAL A 324 -16.65 8.80 5.22
CA VAL A 324 -17.06 7.49 4.68
C VAL A 324 -16.89 6.39 5.72
N TYR A 325 -15.87 6.46 6.58
CA TYR A 325 -15.63 5.45 7.61
C TYR A 325 -16.83 5.33 8.56
N GLU A 326 -17.30 6.45 9.10
CA GLU A 326 -18.46 6.45 10.01
C GLU A 326 -19.74 5.98 9.31
N ASN A 327 -19.91 6.32 8.03
CA ASN A 327 -21.09 5.89 7.27
C ASN A 327 -21.08 4.39 6.95
N MET A 328 -19.90 3.79 6.76
CA MET A 328 -19.76 2.36 6.48
C MET A 328 -19.81 1.45 7.71
N MET A 329 -19.39 1.93 8.88
CA MET A 329 -19.26 1.08 10.07
C MET A 329 -20.57 0.41 10.51
N PRO A 330 -21.77 1.03 10.41
CA PRO A 330 -23.04 0.34 10.67
C PRO A 330 -23.34 -0.82 9.72
N HIS A 331 -22.68 -0.88 8.57
CA HIS A 331 -22.88 -1.84 7.49
C HIS A 331 -21.70 -2.82 7.33
N ARG A 332 -20.76 -2.83 8.28
CA ARG A 332 -19.52 -3.59 8.19
C ARG A 332 -19.68 -5.11 8.10
N ASP A 333 -20.85 -5.62 8.44
CA ASP A 333 -21.24 -7.02 8.30
C ASP A 333 -21.82 -7.37 6.93
N GLU A 334 -22.01 -6.38 6.05
CA GLU A 334 -22.39 -6.59 4.67
C GLU A 334 -21.16 -6.87 3.78
N TYR A 335 -21.42 -7.34 2.55
CA TYR A 335 -20.36 -7.60 1.57
C TYR A 335 -19.92 -6.30 0.88
N LEU A 336 -19.15 -5.48 1.61
CA LEU A 336 -18.69 -4.16 1.15
C LEU A 336 -17.38 -4.22 0.38
N TYR A 337 -16.53 -5.20 0.68
CA TYR A 337 -15.22 -5.39 0.10
C TYR A 337 -15.06 -6.79 -0.45
N PHE A 338 -14.24 -6.94 -1.48
CA PHE A 338 -13.84 -8.24 -1.95
C PHE A 338 -12.96 -8.95 -0.93
N ARG A 339 -13.07 -10.27 -0.85
CA ARG A 339 -12.23 -11.09 0.03
C ARG A 339 -10.89 -11.43 -0.61
N THR A 340 -10.85 -11.43 -1.94
CA THR A 340 -9.69 -11.81 -2.76
C THR A 340 -9.02 -10.62 -3.44
N ASP A 341 -9.48 -9.39 -3.14
CA ASP A 341 -8.97 -8.15 -3.73
C ASP A 341 -8.97 -7.01 -2.70
N HIS A 342 -8.18 -5.97 -2.93
CA HIS A 342 -8.08 -4.83 -2.03
C HIS A 342 -9.23 -3.82 -2.16
N HIS A 343 -9.97 -3.86 -3.26
CA HIS A 343 -11.04 -2.89 -3.50
C HIS A 343 -12.31 -3.18 -2.72
N TRP A 344 -13.10 -2.15 -2.54
CA TRP A 344 -14.52 -2.28 -2.26
C TRP A 344 -15.28 -2.77 -3.49
N ASN A 345 -16.50 -3.26 -3.29
CA ASN A 345 -17.44 -3.53 -4.39
C ASN A 345 -18.43 -2.37 -4.56
N GLY A 346 -19.42 -2.52 -5.43
CA GLY A 346 -20.43 -1.49 -5.67
C GLY A 346 -21.23 -1.08 -4.43
N LYS A 347 -21.46 -1.99 -3.46
CA LYS A 347 -22.16 -1.64 -2.20
C LYS A 347 -21.31 -0.73 -1.32
N GLY A 348 -20.02 -1.03 -1.20
CA GLY A 348 -19.10 -0.16 -0.47
C GLY A 348 -19.04 1.24 -1.06
N ALA A 349 -18.94 1.33 -2.40
CA ALA A 349 -18.96 2.61 -3.08
C ALA A 349 -20.30 3.37 -2.92
N TYR A 350 -21.41 2.64 -2.82
CA TYR A 350 -22.72 3.23 -2.57
C TYR A 350 -22.78 3.97 -1.23
N TYR A 351 -22.28 3.39 -0.15
CA TYR A 351 -22.26 4.07 1.16
C TYR A 351 -21.34 5.31 1.17
N ALA A 352 -20.25 5.30 0.39
CA ALA A 352 -19.45 6.51 0.20
C ALA A 352 -20.21 7.61 -0.57
N TYR A 353 -20.99 7.20 -1.57
CA TYR A 353 -21.86 8.10 -2.31
C TYR A 353 -22.96 8.69 -1.42
N GLU A 354 -23.61 7.90 -0.56
CA GLU A 354 -24.60 8.41 0.42
C GLU A 354 -23.99 9.47 1.35
N ALA A 355 -22.79 9.18 1.89
CA ALA A 355 -22.06 10.14 2.73
C ALA A 355 -21.74 11.45 1.99
N PHE A 356 -21.36 11.35 0.71
CA PHE A 356 -21.15 12.54 -0.12
C PHE A 356 -22.44 13.32 -0.34
N CYS A 357 -23.55 12.64 -0.67
CA CYS A 357 -24.85 13.29 -0.87
C CYS A 357 -25.32 14.04 0.39
N ASP A 358 -25.12 13.46 1.58
CA ASP A 358 -25.47 14.09 2.85
C ASP A 358 -24.69 15.41 3.05
N ILE A 359 -23.37 15.38 2.84
CA ILE A 359 -22.53 16.58 2.97
C ILE A 359 -22.84 17.63 1.89
N LYS A 360 -23.14 17.20 0.65
CA LYS A 360 -23.52 18.11 -0.42
C LYS A 360 -24.94 18.65 -0.24
N GLY A 361 -25.77 18.01 0.58
CA GLY A 361 -27.17 18.39 0.81
C GLY A 361 -28.10 18.00 -0.35
N ILE A 362 -27.81 16.89 -1.05
CA ILE A 362 -28.62 16.33 -2.14
C ILE A 362 -29.18 14.96 -1.74
N THR A 363 -30.31 14.58 -2.34
CA THR A 363 -30.94 13.28 -2.05
C THR A 363 -30.27 12.19 -2.87
N PRO A 364 -29.73 11.12 -2.23
CA PRO A 364 -29.15 10.01 -2.97
C PRO A 364 -30.25 9.19 -3.67
N TYR A 365 -29.93 8.68 -4.86
CA TYR A 365 -30.71 7.60 -5.47
C TYR A 365 -30.37 6.29 -4.75
N THR A 366 -31.41 5.54 -4.35
CA THR A 366 -31.24 4.26 -3.63
C THR A 366 -30.70 3.16 -4.55
N MET A 367 -30.11 2.13 -3.98
CA MET A 367 -29.70 0.93 -4.74
C MET A 367 -30.88 0.28 -5.46
N THR A 368 -32.06 0.28 -4.87
CA THR A 368 -33.28 -0.28 -5.48
C THR A 368 -33.81 0.48 -6.72
N GLN A 369 -33.34 1.71 -6.93
CA GLN A 369 -33.63 2.48 -8.13
C GLN A 369 -32.66 2.17 -9.29
N ARG A 370 -31.65 1.34 -9.05
CA ARG A 370 -30.59 1.02 -10.00
C ARG A 370 -30.71 -0.42 -10.49
N GLU A 371 -30.30 -0.67 -11.71
CA GLU A 371 -30.13 -2.02 -12.22
C GLU A 371 -28.85 -2.61 -11.62
N GLU A 372 -28.99 -3.69 -10.85
CA GLU A 372 -27.85 -4.46 -10.34
C GLU A 372 -27.34 -5.42 -11.41
N VAL A 373 -26.02 -5.48 -11.58
CA VAL A 373 -25.34 -6.39 -12.50
C VAL A 373 -24.30 -7.18 -11.72
N LEU A 374 -24.28 -8.50 -11.89
CA LEU A 374 -23.39 -9.39 -11.16
C LEU A 374 -22.38 -10.06 -12.10
N PHE A 375 -21.12 -10.11 -11.68
CA PHE A 375 -20.08 -10.83 -12.41
C PHE A 375 -19.36 -11.78 -11.47
N ASP A 376 -19.68 -13.06 -11.60
CA ASP A 376 -19.12 -14.14 -10.78
C ASP A 376 -17.68 -14.49 -11.17
N GLN A 377 -17.04 -15.30 -10.31
CA GLN A 377 -15.69 -15.85 -10.51
C GLN A 377 -14.59 -14.77 -10.55
N PHE A 378 -14.68 -13.77 -9.71
CA PHE A 378 -13.63 -12.80 -9.50
C PHE A 378 -12.59 -13.31 -8.50
N TYR A 379 -11.32 -13.24 -8.88
CA TYR A 379 -10.16 -13.47 -8.03
C TYR A 379 -9.19 -12.33 -8.24
N GLY A 380 -9.14 -11.42 -7.28
CA GLY A 380 -8.35 -10.20 -7.40
C GLY A 380 -6.88 -10.35 -7.00
N LEU A 381 -6.27 -9.21 -6.69
CA LEU A 381 -4.84 -9.12 -6.41
C LEU A 381 -4.43 -9.92 -5.17
N HIS A 382 -5.23 -9.89 -4.10
CA HIS A 382 -4.93 -10.65 -2.88
C HIS A 382 -4.81 -12.15 -3.14
N TYR A 383 -5.68 -12.72 -4.01
CA TYR A 383 -5.58 -14.13 -4.41
C TYR A 383 -4.27 -14.41 -5.17
N THR A 384 -3.85 -13.49 -6.03
CA THR A 384 -2.59 -13.64 -6.78
C THR A 384 -1.38 -13.54 -5.85
N VAL A 385 -1.35 -12.53 -4.98
CA VAL A 385 -0.25 -12.27 -4.02
C VAL A 385 -0.13 -13.37 -2.96
N SER A 386 -1.25 -13.97 -2.55
CA SER A 386 -1.26 -15.11 -1.61
C SER A 386 -0.74 -16.42 -2.20
N GLY A 387 -0.28 -16.41 -3.46
CA GLY A 387 0.10 -17.65 -4.17
C GLY A 387 -1.09 -18.50 -4.60
N LYS A 388 -2.29 -17.88 -4.73
CA LYS A 388 -3.56 -18.53 -5.08
C LYS A 388 -4.04 -19.49 -3.98
N ASP A 389 -3.99 -19.03 -2.73
CA ASP A 389 -4.37 -19.82 -1.56
C ASP A 389 -5.80 -20.37 -1.68
N ASP A 390 -5.93 -21.69 -1.60
CA ASP A 390 -7.22 -22.39 -1.63
C ASP A 390 -8.15 -22.01 -0.46
N ASN A 391 -7.62 -21.47 0.63
CA ASN A 391 -8.42 -20.96 1.74
C ASN A 391 -9.18 -19.65 1.40
N LEU A 392 -8.86 -18.98 0.30
CA LEU A 392 -9.61 -17.84 -0.21
C LEU A 392 -10.77 -18.21 -1.14
N GLN A 393 -11.24 -19.47 -1.04
CA GLN A 393 -12.44 -19.91 -1.74
C GLN A 393 -13.72 -19.60 -0.94
N PRO A 394 -14.89 -19.50 -1.61
CA PRO A 394 -15.10 -19.44 -3.07
C PRO A 394 -14.59 -18.13 -3.68
N SER A 395 -14.65 -18.00 -5.01
CA SER A 395 -14.42 -16.72 -5.71
C SER A 395 -15.38 -15.63 -5.23
N ASP A 396 -14.97 -14.38 -5.44
CA ASP A 396 -15.84 -13.21 -5.24
C ASP A 396 -16.84 -13.05 -6.40
N THR A 397 -17.91 -12.30 -6.14
CA THR A 397 -18.82 -11.77 -7.16
C THR A 397 -18.73 -10.25 -7.15
N VAL A 398 -18.56 -9.64 -8.31
CA VAL A 398 -18.58 -8.18 -8.45
C VAL A 398 -20.03 -7.73 -8.54
N TYR A 399 -20.47 -6.93 -7.57
CA TYR A 399 -21.75 -6.24 -7.57
C TYR A 399 -21.56 -4.86 -8.19
N ALA A 400 -22.18 -4.61 -9.32
CA ALA A 400 -22.15 -3.33 -10.00
C ALA A 400 -23.57 -2.78 -10.17
N TYR A 401 -23.71 -1.46 -10.06
CA TYR A 401 -25.00 -0.77 -10.17
C TYR A 401 -24.93 0.21 -11.32
N LYS A 402 -25.82 0.06 -12.32
CA LYS A 402 -25.90 1.02 -13.42
C LYS A 402 -26.38 2.38 -12.92
N PRO A 403 -25.99 3.48 -13.56
CA PRO A 403 -26.62 4.78 -13.32
C PRO A 403 -28.13 4.70 -13.46
N VAL A 404 -28.86 5.53 -12.69
CA VAL A 404 -30.31 5.71 -12.86
C VAL A 404 -30.58 6.37 -14.21
N SER A 405 -29.74 7.31 -14.61
CA SER A 405 -29.79 7.97 -15.90
C SER A 405 -29.37 7.03 -17.02
N SER A 406 -30.33 6.57 -17.80
CA SER A 406 -30.08 5.59 -18.87
C SER A 406 -29.36 6.16 -20.09
N SER A 407 -29.36 7.49 -20.26
CA SER A 407 -28.68 8.20 -21.36
C SER A 407 -27.28 8.71 -21.00
N ALA A 408 -26.83 8.49 -19.77
CA ALA A 408 -25.48 8.83 -19.37
C ALA A 408 -24.44 8.04 -20.20
N THR A 409 -23.37 8.72 -20.58
CA THR A 409 -22.30 8.16 -21.42
C THR A 409 -20.95 8.51 -20.86
N MET A 410 -19.91 7.75 -21.24
CA MET A 410 -18.54 8.12 -20.92
C MET A 410 -17.58 7.93 -22.09
N VAL A 411 -16.50 8.71 -22.08
CA VAL A 411 -15.36 8.61 -22.97
C VAL A 411 -14.10 8.65 -22.10
N PHE A 412 -13.26 7.61 -22.14
CA PHE A 412 -11.95 7.68 -21.52
C PHE A 412 -10.88 8.09 -22.54
N TYR A 413 -9.85 8.77 -22.08
CA TYR A 413 -8.73 9.26 -22.87
C TYR A 413 -7.44 8.59 -22.41
N ASN A 414 -6.72 8.01 -23.36
CA ASN A 414 -5.41 7.42 -23.08
C ASN A 414 -4.31 8.50 -22.95
N LYS A 415 -3.08 8.07 -22.64
CA LYS A 415 -1.92 8.98 -22.50
C LYS A 415 -1.60 9.83 -23.74
N ASN A 416 -2.10 9.43 -24.90
CA ASN A 416 -1.92 10.19 -26.17
C ASN A 416 -3.10 11.15 -26.45
N GLY A 417 -4.07 11.26 -25.56
CA GLY A 417 -5.27 12.08 -25.72
C GLY A 417 -6.32 11.47 -26.65
N ASN A 418 -6.18 10.21 -27.05
CA ASN A 418 -7.18 9.55 -27.89
C ASN A 418 -8.36 9.10 -27.05
N GLY A 419 -9.56 9.58 -27.37
CA GLY A 419 -10.81 9.25 -26.69
C GLY A 419 -11.42 7.94 -27.22
N THR A 420 -11.93 7.13 -26.31
CA THR A 420 -12.66 5.90 -26.59
C THR A 420 -13.99 5.92 -25.83
N LYS A 421 -15.11 5.80 -26.54
CA LYS A 421 -16.44 5.66 -25.92
C LYS A 421 -16.54 4.28 -25.29
N TRP A 422 -17.00 4.21 -24.04
CA TRP A 422 -17.08 2.97 -23.27
C TRP A 422 -18.32 2.94 -22.37
N PRO A 423 -18.84 1.76 -22.00
CA PRO A 423 -19.93 1.66 -21.02
C PRO A 423 -19.47 2.09 -19.63
N ILE A 424 -20.33 2.78 -18.87
CA ILE A 424 -20.04 3.16 -17.47
C ILE A 424 -19.92 1.92 -16.58
N ILE A 425 -20.81 0.94 -16.79
CA ILE A 425 -20.69 -0.43 -16.29
C ILE A 425 -20.47 -1.33 -17.50
N ASN A 426 -19.29 -1.89 -17.62
CA ASN A 426 -18.89 -2.74 -18.73
C ASN A 426 -19.23 -4.21 -18.46
N ASP A 427 -19.67 -4.94 -19.49
CA ASP A 427 -19.83 -6.40 -19.37
C ASP A 427 -18.45 -7.09 -19.36
N VAL A 428 -18.08 -7.60 -18.19
CA VAL A 428 -16.82 -8.31 -17.94
C VAL A 428 -17.02 -9.82 -17.75
N THR A 429 -18.16 -10.35 -18.16
CA THR A 429 -18.48 -11.78 -18.03
C THR A 429 -17.36 -12.66 -18.58
N ASN A 430 -16.84 -12.31 -19.74
CA ASN A 430 -15.80 -13.05 -20.47
C ASN A 430 -14.37 -12.58 -20.18
N TYR A 431 -14.17 -11.65 -19.25
CA TYR A 431 -12.83 -11.24 -18.84
C TYR A 431 -12.17 -12.37 -18.03
N ASP A 432 -10.83 -12.34 -17.97
CA ASP A 432 -10.12 -13.19 -17.04
C ASP A 432 -10.59 -12.93 -15.59
N LYS A 433 -10.34 -13.89 -14.73
CA LYS A 433 -10.86 -13.83 -13.36
C LYS A 433 -10.31 -12.65 -12.55
N GLY A 434 -9.12 -12.16 -12.85
CA GLY A 434 -8.50 -11.01 -12.19
C GLY A 434 -8.95 -9.65 -12.74
N GLY A 435 -9.49 -9.61 -13.97
CA GLY A 435 -9.83 -8.36 -14.66
C GLY A 435 -11.24 -7.83 -14.40
N LYS A 436 -12.07 -8.50 -13.59
CA LYS A 436 -13.51 -8.18 -13.48
C LYS A 436 -13.82 -6.87 -12.76
N TYR A 437 -12.93 -6.35 -11.92
CA TYR A 437 -13.06 -5.01 -11.36
C TYR A 437 -13.08 -3.92 -12.45
N GLY A 438 -12.52 -4.18 -13.63
CA GLY A 438 -12.59 -3.32 -14.81
C GLY A 438 -14.00 -3.09 -15.37
N THR A 439 -15.06 -3.62 -14.73
CA THR A 439 -16.45 -3.25 -15.03
C THR A 439 -16.73 -1.77 -14.74
N PHE A 440 -16.08 -1.21 -13.72
CA PHE A 440 -16.33 0.16 -13.26
C PHE A 440 -15.55 1.19 -14.08
N ALA A 441 -16.25 2.13 -14.68
CA ALA A 441 -15.71 3.35 -15.33
C ALA A 441 -14.57 3.10 -16.33
N GLY A 442 -14.49 1.90 -16.94
CA GLY A 442 -13.42 1.54 -17.88
C GLY A 442 -12.03 1.39 -17.25
N GLY A 443 -11.92 1.35 -15.91
CA GLY A 443 -10.66 1.18 -15.19
C GLY A 443 -9.84 2.46 -15.06
N ASP A 444 -8.52 2.32 -14.93
CA ASP A 444 -7.60 3.42 -14.64
C ASP A 444 -7.13 4.11 -15.92
N ASN A 445 -7.72 5.26 -16.21
CA ASN A 445 -7.37 6.09 -17.35
C ASN A 445 -6.90 7.49 -16.89
N PRO A 446 -5.99 8.15 -17.59
CA PRO A 446 -5.57 9.52 -17.23
C PRO A 446 -6.74 10.48 -17.06
N LEU A 447 -7.70 10.42 -17.96
CA LEU A 447 -8.90 11.25 -17.95
C LEU A 447 -10.09 10.43 -18.47
N THR A 448 -11.20 10.46 -17.74
CA THR A 448 -12.49 9.96 -18.20
C THR A 448 -13.53 11.07 -18.11
N VAL A 449 -14.32 11.25 -19.14
CA VAL A 449 -15.38 12.27 -19.18
C VAL A 449 -16.73 11.57 -19.22
N PHE A 450 -17.56 11.83 -18.24
CA PHE A 450 -18.94 11.39 -18.17
C PHE A 450 -19.84 12.55 -18.58
N THR A 451 -20.88 12.25 -19.36
CA THR A 451 -21.89 13.23 -19.76
C THR A 451 -23.28 12.65 -19.50
N ASN A 452 -24.09 13.38 -18.79
CA ASN A 452 -25.47 13.01 -18.47
C ASN A 452 -26.45 14.06 -18.98
N PRO A 453 -27.12 13.83 -20.11
CA PRO A 453 -28.06 14.77 -20.69
C PRO A 453 -29.39 14.88 -19.92
N GLU A 454 -29.65 13.98 -18.97
CA GLU A 454 -30.83 14.04 -18.10
C GLU A 454 -30.67 15.09 -16.98
N VAL A 455 -29.43 15.42 -16.61
CA VAL A 455 -29.08 16.53 -15.71
C VAL A 455 -28.87 17.79 -16.56
N THR A 456 -29.83 18.72 -16.49
CA THR A 456 -29.91 19.87 -17.41
C THR A 456 -29.52 21.21 -16.79
N ASP A 457 -29.03 21.21 -15.56
CA ASP A 457 -28.62 22.41 -14.82
C ASP A 457 -27.24 22.95 -15.23
N GLY A 458 -26.48 22.18 -16.05
CA GLY A 458 -25.14 22.54 -16.49
C GLY A 458 -24.06 22.29 -15.45
N SER A 459 -24.37 21.57 -14.36
CA SER A 459 -23.43 21.26 -13.28
C SER A 459 -22.21 20.47 -13.79
N VAL A 460 -21.03 20.85 -13.32
CA VAL A 460 -19.75 20.22 -13.69
C VAL A 460 -18.98 19.86 -12.44
N CYS A 461 -18.42 18.65 -12.42
CA CYS A 461 -17.57 18.17 -11.35
C CYS A 461 -16.23 17.67 -11.88
N VAL A 462 -15.14 17.88 -11.11
CA VAL A 462 -13.86 17.22 -11.30
C VAL A 462 -13.65 16.23 -10.15
N VAL A 463 -13.32 14.97 -10.46
CA VAL A 463 -13.02 13.95 -9.48
C VAL A 463 -11.57 13.51 -9.64
N VAL A 464 -10.76 13.65 -8.59
CA VAL A 464 -9.36 13.21 -8.52
C VAL A 464 -9.29 11.94 -7.71
N LYS A 465 -8.88 10.85 -8.32
CA LYS A 465 -8.99 9.52 -7.74
C LYS A 465 -7.82 8.61 -8.10
N GLU A 466 -7.75 7.48 -7.44
CA GLU A 466 -7.12 6.23 -7.87
C GLU A 466 -8.20 5.15 -8.08
N SER A 467 -7.81 3.88 -8.24
CA SER A 467 -8.73 2.81 -8.66
C SER A 467 -9.99 2.62 -7.79
N PHE A 468 -9.96 2.99 -6.50
CA PHE A 468 -11.16 2.96 -5.67
C PHE A 468 -12.26 3.89 -6.22
N GLY A 469 -11.88 5.05 -6.74
CA GLY A 469 -12.84 5.99 -7.31
C GLY A 469 -13.66 5.41 -8.47
N ASN A 470 -13.13 4.43 -9.21
CA ASN A 470 -13.83 3.83 -10.36
C ASN A 470 -15.24 3.34 -10.00
N ALA A 471 -15.40 2.66 -8.86
CA ALA A 471 -16.70 2.13 -8.43
C ALA A 471 -17.66 3.21 -7.88
N LEU A 472 -17.16 4.41 -7.57
CA LEU A 472 -17.96 5.55 -7.13
C LEU A 472 -18.63 6.30 -8.30
N MET A 473 -17.98 6.31 -9.48
CA MET A 473 -18.42 7.09 -10.63
C MET A 473 -19.84 6.77 -11.13
N PRO A 474 -20.29 5.49 -11.18
CA PRO A 474 -21.66 5.16 -11.61
C PRO A 474 -22.76 5.78 -10.75
N PHE A 475 -22.44 6.16 -9.51
CA PHE A 475 -23.36 6.82 -8.60
C PHE A 475 -23.35 8.35 -8.78
N LEU A 476 -22.15 8.94 -8.93
CA LEU A 476 -22.00 10.39 -9.05
C LEU A 476 -22.56 10.94 -10.36
N VAL A 477 -22.51 10.17 -11.44
CA VAL A 477 -22.94 10.61 -12.79
C VAL A 477 -24.43 11.02 -12.83
N ASP A 478 -25.25 10.56 -11.91
CA ASP A 478 -26.66 10.90 -11.83
C ASP A 478 -26.93 12.33 -11.29
N HIS A 479 -25.90 13.02 -10.81
CA HIS A 479 -26.02 14.33 -10.16
C HIS A 479 -25.31 15.48 -10.90
N TYR A 480 -24.63 15.18 -12.00
CA TYR A 480 -23.89 16.21 -12.76
C TYR A 480 -24.13 16.08 -14.27
N SER A 481 -24.25 17.21 -14.94
CA SER A 481 -24.30 17.26 -16.41
C SER A 481 -23.01 16.71 -17.03
N THR A 482 -21.87 17.00 -16.39
CA THR A 482 -20.55 16.52 -16.82
C THR A 482 -19.65 16.24 -15.62
N ILE A 483 -18.95 15.10 -15.65
CA ILE A 483 -17.88 14.82 -14.71
C ILE A 483 -16.58 14.56 -15.45
N TYR A 484 -15.51 15.21 -15.00
CA TYR A 484 -14.13 14.96 -15.43
C TYR A 484 -13.43 14.15 -14.33
N GLU A 485 -13.26 12.86 -14.56
CA GLU A 485 -12.54 11.97 -13.67
C GLU A 485 -11.06 11.94 -14.05
N ILE A 486 -10.19 12.27 -13.11
CA ILE A 486 -8.74 12.36 -13.28
C ILE A 486 -8.08 11.29 -12.41
N ASP A 487 -7.36 10.37 -13.03
CA ASP A 487 -6.42 9.53 -12.31
C ASP A 487 -5.06 10.23 -12.23
N TYR A 488 -4.77 10.80 -11.07
CA TYR A 488 -3.57 11.60 -10.83
C TYR A 488 -2.26 10.81 -11.02
N ARG A 489 -2.31 9.49 -11.06
CA ARG A 489 -1.14 8.63 -11.29
C ARG A 489 -0.66 8.68 -12.75
N TYR A 490 -1.56 9.03 -13.67
CA TYR A 490 -1.34 8.97 -15.12
C TYR A 490 -1.61 10.28 -15.86
N TRP A 491 -2.45 11.15 -15.28
CA TRP A 491 -2.77 12.44 -15.86
C TRP A 491 -1.64 13.45 -15.64
N THR A 492 -1.44 14.33 -16.61
CA THR A 492 -0.45 15.42 -16.55
C THR A 492 -1.14 16.73 -16.89
N GLY A 493 -1.06 17.68 -15.98
CA GLY A 493 -1.67 18.99 -16.14
C GLY A 493 -1.65 19.76 -14.83
N ASP A 494 -2.22 20.96 -14.86
CA ASP A 494 -2.48 21.77 -13.67
C ASP A 494 -3.92 21.56 -13.24
N LEU A 495 -4.14 20.91 -12.11
CA LEU A 495 -5.48 20.58 -11.60
C LEU A 495 -6.32 21.83 -11.35
N VAL A 496 -5.71 22.88 -10.81
CA VAL A 496 -6.42 24.12 -10.46
C VAL A 496 -6.90 24.83 -11.73
N GLU A 497 -6.00 25.00 -12.70
CA GLU A 497 -6.34 25.65 -13.96
C GLU A 497 -7.33 24.81 -14.79
N TYR A 498 -7.17 23.48 -14.79
CA TYR A 498 -8.11 22.59 -15.47
C TYR A 498 -9.53 22.67 -14.85
N THR A 499 -9.63 22.67 -13.51
CA THR A 499 -10.92 22.79 -12.80
C THR A 499 -11.63 24.11 -13.16
N LYS A 500 -10.88 25.22 -13.22
CA LYS A 500 -11.42 26.52 -13.68
C LYS A 500 -11.82 26.52 -15.16
N GLN A 501 -10.98 25.93 -16.01
CA GLN A 501 -11.19 25.88 -17.46
C GLN A 501 -12.47 25.13 -17.84
N VAL A 502 -12.75 24.00 -17.16
CA VAL A 502 -13.96 23.22 -17.41
C VAL A 502 -15.20 23.80 -16.71
N GLY A 503 -15.02 24.83 -15.88
CA GLY A 503 -16.09 25.48 -15.15
C GLY A 503 -16.71 24.61 -14.06
N ALA A 504 -15.88 23.73 -13.43
CA ALA A 504 -16.38 22.86 -12.38
C ALA A 504 -16.80 23.64 -11.14
N GLU A 505 -17.99 23.32 -10.64
CA GLU A 505 -18.51 23.85 -9.37
C GLU A 505 -18.04 23.04 -8.16
N ASP A 506 -17.66 21.78 -8.37
CA ASP A 506 -17.14 20.87 -7.36
C ASP A 506 -15.85 20.21 -7.81
N LEU A 507 -14.91 20.05 -6.86
CA LEU A 507 -13.73 19.23 -7.01
C LEU A 507 -13.68 18.22 -5.86
N ILE A 508 -13.65 16.93 -6.20
CA ILE A 508 -13.69 15.83 -5.24
C ILE A 508 -12.35 15.10 -5.23
N PHE A 509 -11.68 15.04 -4.08
CA PHE A 509 -10.58 14.11 -3.83
C PHE A 509 -11.15 12.81 -3.25
N ALA A 510 -11.29 11.78 -4.09
CA ALA A 510 -11.78 10.46 -3.72
C ALA A 510 -10.60 9.48 -3.64
N ASN A 511 -9.93 9.44 -2.49
CA ASN A 511 -8.67 8.72 -2.31
C ASN A 511 -8.76 7.76 -1.12
N ASN A 512 -8.26 6.52 -1.27
CA ASN A 512 -8.24 5.63 -0.14
C ASN A 512 -7.24 6.09 0.94
N ILE A 513 -7.55 5.76 2.19
CA ILE A 513 -6.79 6.24 3.36
C ILE A 513 -5.32 5.78 3.35
N GLN A 514 -5.06 4.62 2.75
CA GLN A 514 -3.73 4.06 2.62
C GLN A 514 -2.90 4.85 1.61
N MET A 515 -3.50 5.25 0.49
CA MET A 515 -2.88 6.15 -0.48
C MET A 515 -2.48 7.49 0.17
N ILE A 516 -3.35 8.06 1.01
CA ILE A 516 -3.08 9.32 1.73
C ILE A 516 -1.87 9.16 2.66
N GLY A 517 -1.68 7.97 3.24
CA GLY A 517 -0.52 7.63 4.05
C GLY A 517 0.74 7.26 3.28
N THR A 518 0.81 7.46 1.94
CA THR A 518 1.87 6.94 1.08
C THR A 518 2.59 8.04 0.32
N SER A 519 3.88 8.22 0.58
CA SER A 519 4.70 9.29 0.00
C SER A 519 4.74 9.28 -1.53
N LEU A 520 4.83 8.10 -2.15
CA LEU A 520 4.85 7.96 -3.61
C LEU A 520 3.57 8.52 -4.24
N LEU A 521 2.43 8.06 -3.75
CA LEU A 521 1.14 8.41 -4.35
C LEU A 521 0.81 9.88 -4.07
N VAL A 522 1.10 10.38 -2.87
CA VAL A 522 0.99 11.81 -2.55
C VAL A 522 1.95 12.64 -3.41
N GLY A 523 3.16 12.15 -3.68
CA GLY A 523 4.10 12.78 -4.61
C GLY A 523 3.56 12.86 -6.03
N LYS A 524 2.91 11.80 -6.54
CA LYS A 524 2.24 11.82 -7.84
C LYS A 524 1.08 12.82 -7.88
N LEU A 525 0.29 12.91 -6.81
CA LEU A 525 -0.74 13.94 -6.67
C LEU A 525 -0.12 15.36 -6.72
N GLY A 526 1.03 15.55 -6.06
CA GLY A 526 1.78 16.82 -6.09
C GLY A 526 2.22 17.24 -7.49
N ASN A 527 2.47 16.30 -8.41
CA ASN A 527 2.87 16.62 -9.79
C ASN A 527 1.78 17.33 -10.60
N ILE A 528 0.53 17.21 -10.21
CA ILE A 528 -0.62 17.87 -10.88
C ILE A 528 -1.12 19.12 -10.11
N ILE A 529 -0.45 19.49 -9.02
CA ILE A 529 -0.79 20.64 -8.16
C ILE A 529 0.46 21.53 -8.03
N PRO A 530 0.85 22.30 -9.06
CA PRO A 530 2.09 23.06 -9.13
C PRO A 530 2.18 24.23 -8.12
#